data_61a3d9cd3a377d26565f4bdf682f6ba0
#
_entry.id   61a3d9cd3a377d26565f4bdf682f6ba0
#
_cell.length_a   1.000
_cell.length_b   1.000
_cell.length_c   1.000
_cell.angle_alpha   90.00
_cell.angle_beta   90.00
_cell.angle_gamma   90.00
#
_symmetry.space_group_name_H-M   'P 1'
#
loop_
_entity.id
_entity.type
_entity.pdbx_description
1 polymer ?
#
loop_
_entity_poly.entity_id
_entity_poly.type
_entity_poly.pdbx_seq_one_letter_code
_entity_poly.pdbx_strand_id
1 'polypeptide(L)'
;MRLLLAEDEKEMAHALEAVFTHNHYSVDVVYNGIDAADWAESGNYDGMILDIMMPGKSGLEVLSEWTESIHHQIERLNSLVTQLLALAKMEEGGGKLELKTWNASETIMDAVTSFEAPAVTKQIALQSDIAEELHMEGDAARIH
;
A
#
# COMPACT_ATOMS: atom_id res chain seq x y z
N MET A 1 3.58 6.62 -24.43
CA MET A 1 3.31 5.54 -23.46
C MET A 1 4.46 4.55 -23.53
N ARG A 2 4.96 4.12 -22.38
CA ARG A 2 6.04 3.15 -22.25
C ARG A 2 5.48 1.81 -21.78
N LEU A 3 5.78 0.75 -22.52
CA LEU A 3 5.25 -0.60 -22.26
C LEU A 3 6.40 -1.53 -21.86
N LEU A 4 6.12 -2.42 -20.92
CA LEU A 4 6.95 -3.59 -20.65
C LEU A 4 6.31 -4.80 -21.35
N LEU A 5 7.08 -5.46 -22.21
CA LEU A 5 6.69 -6.69 -22.89
C LEU A 5 7.53 -7.84 -22.36
N ALA A 6 6.90 -8.82 -21.75
CA ALA A 6 7.52 -10.04 -21.25
C ALA A 6 7.00 -11.23 -22.06
N GLU A 7 7.89 -11.84 -22.86
CA GLU A 7 7.60 -12.94 -23.79
C GLU A 7 8.88 -13.75 -23.97
N ASP A 8 8.87 -15.05 -23.70
CA ASP A 8 10.07 -15.88 -23.77
C ASP A 8 10.40 -16.34 -25.22
N GLU A 9 9.39 -16.39 -26.09
CA GLU A 9 9.59 -16.68 -27.49
C GLU A 9 10.08 -15.42 -28.24
N LYS A 10 11.39 -15.38 -28.54
CA LYS A 10 12.03 -14.20 -29.13
C LYS A 10 11.42 -13.73 -30.45
N GLU A 11 10.96 -14.65 -31.29
CA GLU A 11 10.33 -14.30 -32.58
C GLU A 11 8.99 -13.58 -32.35
N MET A 12 8.20 -14.06 -31.40
CA MET A 12 6.94 -13.44 -30.99
C MET A 12 7.20 -12.07 -30.34
N ALA A 13 8.14 -12.01 -29.41
CA ALA A 13 8.54 -10.77 -28.74
C ALA A 13 8.93 -9.68 -29.76
N HIS A 14 9.80 -9.99 -30.71
CA HIS A 14 10.21 -9.05 -31.77
C HIS A 14 9.06 -8.62 -32.69
N ALA A 15 8.15 -9.53 -33.00
CA ALA A 15 6.97 -9.19 -33.81
C ALA A 15 6.06 -8.21 -33.06
N LEU A 16 5.79 -8.46 -31.78
CA LEU A 16 4.99 -7.58 -30.94
C LEU A 16 5.68 -6.23 -30.72
N GLU A 17 6.97 -6.21 -30.42
CA GLU A 17 7.76 -4.99 -30.30
C GLU A 17 7.66 -4.12 -31.57
N ALA A 18 7.80 -4.71 -32.74
CA ALA A 18 7.70 -3.99 -34.02
C ALA A 18 6.30 -3.38 -34.20
N VAL A 19 5.23 -4.11 -33.86
CA VAL A 19 3.83 -3.63 -33.94
C VAL A 19 3.62 -2.45 -33.00
N PHE A 20 4.04 -2.55 -31.73
CA PHE A 20 3.85 -1.47 -30.76
C PHE A 20 4.72 -0.25 -31.08
N THR A 21 5.97 -0.45 -31.47
CA THR A 21 6.86 0.65 -31.88
C THR A 21 6.33 1.37 -33.13
N HIS A 22 5.78 0.65 -34.10
CA HIS A 22 5.10 1.27 -35.26
C HIS A 22 3.93 2.15 -34.83
N ASN A 23 3.24 1.79 -33.75
CA ASN A 23 2.13 2.58 -33.18
C ASN A 23 2.61 3.63 -32.15
N HIS A 24 3.88 3.99 -32.17
CA HIS A 24 4.49 5.04 -31.34
C HIS A 24 4.51 4.76 -29.82
N TYR A 25 4.51 3.49 -29.43
CA TYR A 25 4.82 3.09 -28.06
C TYR A 25 6.35 2.92 -27.90
N SER A 26 6.86 3.28 -26.73
CA SER A 26 8.19 2.87 -26.29
C SER A 26 8.07 1.51 -25.63
N VAL A 27 8.79 0.51 -26.09
CA VAL A 27 8.66 -0.87 -25.60
C VAL A 27 10.01 -1.33 -25.05
N ASP A 28 10.00 -1.82 -23.83
CA ASP A 28 11.11 -2.58 -23.25
C ASP A 28 10.72 -4.04 -23.24
N VAL A 29 11.63 -4.91 -23.73
CA VAL A 29 11.38 -6.34 -23.89
C VAL A 29 12.22 -7.15 -22.92
N VAL A 30 11.59 -8.08 -22.20
CA VAL A 30 12.24 -9.09 -21.36
C VAL A 30 11.75 -10.48 -21.72
N TYR A 31 12.57 -11.51 -21.47
CA TYR A 31 12.35 -12.87 -21.98
C TYR A 31 12.12 -13.91 -20.88
N ASN A 32 11.90 -13.49 -19.65
CA ASN A 32 11.60 -14.37 -18.52
C ASN A 32 10.86 -13.60 -17.42
N GLY A 33 10.18 -14.33 -16.55
CA GLY A 33 9.37 -13.73 -15.53
C GLY A 33 10.15 -13.08 -14.37
N ILE A 34 11.42 -13.46 -14.16
CA ILE A 34 12.26 -12.84 -13.11
C ILE A 34 12.59 -11.41 -13.53
N ASP A 35 13.13 -11.24 -14.74
CA ASP A 35 13.44 -9.92 -15.29
C ASP A 35 12.17 -9.08 -15.43
N ALA A 36 11.03 -9.71 -15.79
CA ALA A 36 9.75 -9.03 -15.87
C ALA A 36 9.33 -8.44 -14.52
N ALA A 37 9.48 -9.19 -13.42
CA ALA A 37 9.17 -8.71 -12.08
C ALA A 37 10.08 -7.56 -11.65
N ASP A 38 11.40 -7.71 -11.85
CA ASP A 38 12.39 -6.69 -11.48
C ASP A 38 12.18 -5.38 -12.26
N TRP A 39 11.86 -5.48 -13.56
CA TRP A 39 11.62 -4.31 -14.40
C TRP A 39 10.26 -3.66 -14.10
N ALA A 40 9.24 -4.45 -13.79
CA ALA A 40 7.95 -3.94 -13.37
C ALA A 40 8.02 -3.13 -12.06
N GLU A 41 8.85 -3.58 -11.11
CA GLU A 41 9.04 -2.88 -9.84
C GLU A 41 9.87 -1.60 -9.98
N SER A 42 10.94 -1.64 -10.77
CA SER A 42 11.90 -0.53 -10.91
C SER A 42 11.54 0.47 -11.99
N GLY A 43 10.70 0.11 -12.97
CA GLY A 43 10.38 0.90 -14.14
C GLY A 43 9.08 1.68 -14.04
N ASN A 44 9.04 2.85 -14.68
CA ASN A 44 7.80 3.59 -14.87
C ASN A 44 7.18 3.18 -16.21
N TYR A 45 6.27 2.20 -16.16
CA TYR A 45 5.51 1.72 -17.30
C TYR A 45 4.06 2.17 -17.22
N ASP A 46 3.50 2.54 -18.38
CA ASP A 46 2.09 2.87 -18.52
C ASP A 46 1.22 1.61 -18.69
N GLY A 47 1.85 0.49 -19.03
CA GLY A 47 1.19 -0.81 -19.20
C GLY A 47 2.19 -1.95 -19.34
N MET A 48 1.72 -3.17 -19.07
CA MET A 48 2.51 -4.39 -19.21
C MET A 48 1.75 -5.41 -20.05
N ILE A 49 2.50 -6.14 -20.87
CA ILE A 49 2.03 -7.27 -21.66
C ILE A 49 2.88 -8.45 -21.19
N LEU A 50 2.23 -9.44 -20.60
CA LEU A 50 2.90 -10.57 -19.96
C LEU A 50 2.41 -11.86 -20.60
N ASP A 51 3.32 -12.66 -21.12
CA ASP A 51 2.97 -14.05 -21.41
C ASP A 51 2.77 -14.83 -20.11
N ILE A 52 1.85 -15.77 -20.12
CA ILE A 52 1.51 -16.58 -18.94
C ILE A 52 2.61 -17.59 -18.65
N MET A 53 3.20 -18.19 -19.70
CA MET A 53 4.15 -19.29 -19.55
C MET A 53 5.58 -18.84 -19.83
N MET A 54 6.22 -18.27 -18.84
CA MET A 54 7.62 -17.84 -18.93
C MET A 54 8.55 -18.62 -18.00
N PRO A 55 9.83 -18.75 -18.35
CA PRO A 55 10.83 -19.31 -17.45
C PRO A 55 11.00 -18.47 -16.18
N GLY A 56 11.21 -19.15 -15.05
CA GLY A 56 11.47 -18.54 -13.75
C GLY A 56 10.20 -18.19 -12.99
N LYS A 57 9.39 -17.26 -13.50
CA LYS A 57 8.07 -16.90 -12.98
C LYS A 57 7.07 -16.82 -14.11
N SER A 58 5.85 -17.24 -13.86
CA SER A 58 4.73 -17.03 -14.80
C SER A 58 4.29 -15.56 -14.83
N GLY A 59 3.66 -15.14 -15.93
CA GLY A 59 3.12 -13.78 -16.02
C GLY A 59 2.05 -13.48 -14.97
N LEU A 60 1.32 -14.50 -14.49
CA LEU A 60 0.36 -14.34 -13.41
C LEU A 60 1.04 -14.09 -12.05
N GLU A 61 2.17 -14.74 -11.78
CA GLU A 61 2.96 -14.48 -10.57
C GLU A 61 3.55 -13.07 -10.61
N VAL A 62 4.10 -12.64 -11.76
CA VAL A 62 4.60 -11.27 -11.95
C VAL A 62 3.48 -10.25 -11.71
N LEU A 63 2.29 -10.46 -12.26
CA LEU A 63 1.14 -9.59 -12.09
C LEU A 63 0.72 -9.50 -10.61
N SER A 64 0.70 -10.64 -9.90
CA SER A 64 0.35 -10.68 -8.48
C SER A 64 1.34 -9.88 -7.62
N GLU A 65 2.64 -10.10 -7.79
CA GLU A 65 3.70 -9.38 -7.07
C GLU A 65 3.63 -7.86 -7.33
N TRP A 66 3.43 -7.47 -8.58
CA TRP A 66 3.33 -6.07 -8.95
C TRP A 66 2.10 -5.40 -8.34
N THR A 67 0.96 -6.11 -8.30
CA THR A 67 -0.28 -5.62 -7.68
C THR A 67 -0.11 -5.44 -6.17
N GLU A 68 0.55 -6.38 -5.49
CA GLU A 68 0.86 -6.26 -4.06
C GLU A 68 1.78 -5.07 -3.78
N SER A 69 2.80 -4.85 -4.61
CA SER A 69 3.69 -3.69 -4.49
C SER A 69 2.94 -2.36 -4.61
N ILE A 70 2.03 -2.24 -5.59
CA ILE A 70 1.17 -1.06 -5.74
C ILE A 70 0.30 -0.86 -4.50
N HIS A 71 -0.29 -1.93 -3.96
CA HIS A 71 -1.13 -1.85 -2.77
C HIS A 71 -0.35 -1.29 -1.57
N HIS A 72 0.84 -1.78 -1.32
CA HIS A 72 1.73 -1.26 -0.28
C HIS A 72 2.11 0.22 -0.47
N GLN A 73 2.33 0.65 -1.71
CA GLN A 73 2.63 2.05 -2.01
C GLN A 73 1.42 2.96 -1.73
N ILE A 74 0.21 2.51 -2.07
CA ILE A 74 -1.04 3.21 -1.77
C ILE A 74 -1.25 3.34 -0.26
N GLU A 75 -1.05 2.27 0.51
CA GLU A 75 -1.16 2.31 1.98
C GLU A 75 -0.16 3.29 2.59
N ARG A 76 1.09 3.27 2.12
CA ARG A 76 2.12 4.21 2.55
C ARG A 76 1.75 5.66 2.22
N LEU A 77 1.23 5.92 1.01
CA LEU A 77 0.79 7.25 0.61
C LEU A 77 -0.38 7.74 1.49
N ASN A 78 -1.38 6.90 1.74
CA ASN A 78 -2.49 7.22 2.62
C ASN A 78 -2.02 7.56 4.04
N SER A 79 -1.05 6.81 4.57
CA SER A 79 -0.44 7.10 5.87
C SER A 79 0.25 8.47 5.88
N LEU A 80 1.04 8.80 4.84
CA LEU A 80 1.71 10.09 4.72
C LEU A 80 0.71 11.25 4.61
N VAL A 81 -0.35 11.10 3.82
CA VAL A 81 -1.41 12.11 3.68
C VAL A 81 -2.09 12.33 5.03
N THR A 82 -2.40 11.27 5.77
CA THR A 82 -3.01 11.37 7.11
C THR A 82 -2.09 12.11 8.09
N GLN A 83 -0.79 11.82 8.08
CA GLN A 83 0.20 12.51 8.91
C GLN A 83 0.32 14.00 8.55
N LEU A 84 0.34 14.33 7.26
CA LEU A 84 0.36 15.72 6.79
C LEU A 84 -0.89 16.49 7.21
N LEU A 85 -2.06 15.88 7.10
CA LEU A 85 -3.32 16.49 7.54
C LEU A 85 -3.34 16.70 9.06
N ALA A 86 -2.80 15.75 9.83
CA ALA A 86 -2.66 15.91 11.27
C ALA A 86 -1.73 17.08 11.62
N LEU A 87 -0.58 17.20 10.93
CA LEU A 87 0.36 18.30 11.10
C LEU A 87 -0.27 19.64 10.73
N ALA A 88 -0.95 19.74 9.59
CA ALA A 88 -1.63 20.94 9.15
C ALA A 88 -2.72 21.38 10.17
N LYS A 89 -3.50 20.43 10.72
CA LYS A 89 -4.46 20.71 11.79
C LYS A 89 -3.78 21.19 13.07
N MET A 90 -2.58 20.73 13.38
CA MET A 90 -1.80 21.21 14.52
C MET A 90 -1.29 22.63 14.29
N GLU A 91 -0.85 22.98 13.08
CA GLU A 91 -0.38 24.33 12.71
C GLU A 91 -1.53 25.34 12.62
N GLU A 92 -2.67 24.96 12.02
CA GLU A 92 -3.89 25.78 12.01
C GLU A 92 -4.51 25.92 13.41
N GLY A 93 -4.25 24.95 14.25
CA GLY A 93 -4.76 24.86 15.61
C GLY A 93 -4.01 25.70 16.64
N GLY A 94 -3.65 26.98 16.30
CA GLY A 94 -3.58 28.05 17.32
C GLY A 94 -4.91 28.24 18.05
N GLY A 95 -5.90 27.35 17.79
CA GLY A 95 -7.18 27.27 18.45
C GLY A 95 -7.03 26.78 19.90
N LYS A 96 -7.67 27.48 20.81
CA LYS A 96 -7.78 27.12 22.21
C LYS A 96 -8.09 25.64 22.33
N LEU A 97 -7.21 24.90 23.03
CA LEU A 97 -7.50 23.53 23.47
C LEU A 97 -8.84 23.57 24.22
N GLU A 98 -9.85 22.87 23.74
CA GLU A 98 -11.08 22.66 24.47
C GLU A 98 -10.84 21.57 25.52
N LEU A 99 -10.21 21.95 26.62
CA LEU A 99 -10.01 21.04 27.75
C LEU A 99 -11.39 20.72 28.36
N LYS A 100 -11.78 19.46 28.20
CA LYS A 100 -12.99 18.88 28.82
C LYS A 100 -12.59 17.68 29.64
N THR A 101 -13.27 17.45 30.74
CA THR A 101 -13.15 16.18 31.47
C THR A 101 -13.85 15.11 30.68
N TRP A 102 -13.15 14.04 30.38
CA TRP A 102 -13.66 12.88 29.61
C TRP A 102 -13.21 11.58 30.26
N ASN A 103 -13.94 10.49 29.96
CA ASN A 103 -13.66 9.17 30.49
C ASN A 103 -12.59 8.47 29.66
N ALA A 104 -11.35 8.46 30.16
CA ALA A 104 -10.22 7.84 29.50
C ALA A 104 -10.36 6.31 29.44
N SER A 105 -11.02 5.69 30.42
CA SER A 105 -11.23 4.24 30.45
C SER A 105 -12.03 3.76 29.24
N GLU A 106 -13.10 4.47 28.85
CA GLU A 106 -13.91 4.14 27.66
C GLU A 106 -13.07 4.23 26.39
N THR A 107 -12.33 5.32 26.20
CA THR A 107 -11.49 5.48 24.99
C THR A 107 -10.40 4.43 24.88
N ILE A 108 -9.76 4.06 26.01
CA ILE A 108 -8.75 3.01 26.03
C ILE A 108 -9.41 1.65 25.75
N MET A 109 -10.60 1.39 26.28
CA MET A 109 -11.34 0.15 26.01
C MET A 109 -11.71 0.01 24.55
N ASP A 110 -12.21 1.08 23.92
CA ASP A 110 -12.53 1.11 22.49
C ASP A 110 -11.29 0.84 21.62
N ALA A 111 -10.16 1.46 22.00
CA ALA A 111 -8.89 1.20 21.32
C ALA A 111 -8.46 -0.28 21.45
N VAL A 112 -8.48 -0.85 22.66
CA VAL A 112 -8.16 -2.26 22.90
C VAL A 112 -9.06 -3.19 22.08
N THR A 113 -10.39 -2.92 22.09
CA THR A 113 -11.37 -3.72 21.34
C THR A 113 -11.09 -3.70 19.84
N SER A 114 -10.63 -2.57 19.30
CA SER A 114 -10.26 -2.45 17.87
C SER A 114 -9.08 -3.35 17.47
N PHE A 115 -8.22 -3.69 18.42
CA PHE A 115 -7.07 -4.58 18.20
C PHE A 115 -7.34 -6.06 18.46
N GLU A 116 -8.51 -6.45 19.00
CA GLU A 116 -8.84 -7.85 19.30
C GLU A 116 -8.84 -8.73 18.03
N ALA A 117 -9.53 -8.31 16.99
CA ALA A 117 -9.60 -9.08 15.74
C ALA A 117 -8.25 -9.23 15.04
N PRO A 118 -7.42 -8.18 14.87
CA PRO A 118 -6.04 -8.31 14.38
C PRO A 118 -5.15 -9.20 15.27
N ALA A 119 -5.30 -9.14 16.59
CA ALA A 119 -4.52 -9.94 17.52
C ALA A 119 -4.84 -11.45 17.37
N VAL A 120 -6.13 -11.78 17.29
CA VAL A 120 -6.59 -13.16 17.05
C VAL A 120 -6.03 -13.70 15.74
N THR A 121 -6.07 -12.94 14.67
CA THR A 121 -5.55 -13.35 13.36
C THR A 121 -4.05 -13.65 13.40
N LYS A 122 -3.29 -12.90 14.23
CA LYS A 122 -1.84 -13.07 14.41
C LYS A 122 -1.47 -14.02 15.55
N GLN A 123 -2.46 -14.66 16.21
CA GLN A 123 -2.26 -15.54 17.38
C GLN A 123 -1.55 -14.84 18.55
N ILE A 124 -1.81 -13.54 18.73
CA ILE A 124 -1.27 -12.73 19.84
C ILE A 124 -2.33 -12.69 20.94
N ALA A 125 -1.95 -13.03 22.17
CA ALA A 125 -2.81 -12.85 23.33
C ALA A 125 -2.80 -11.40 23.77
N LEU A 126 -3.94 -10.70 23.64
CA LEU A 126 -4.13 -9.35 24.13
C LEU A 126 -4.64 -9.42 25.57
N GLN A 127 -3.96 -8.73 26.49
CA GLN A 127 -4.41 -8.61 27.88
C GLN A 127 -4.47 -7.12 28.23
N SER A 128 -5.58 -6.70 28.83
CA SER A 128 -5.77 -5.32 29.28
C SER A 128 -6.19 -5.31 30.76
N ASP A 129 -5.64 -4.39 31.53
CA ASP A 129 -6.03 -4.10 32.90
C ASP A 129 -6.28 -2.58 32.97
N ILE A 130 -7.55 -2.20 32.86
CA ILE A 130 -7.97 -0.81 32.76
C ILE A 130 -8.79 -0.46 33.97
N ALA A 131 -8.35 0.55 34.74
CA ALA A 131 -9.11 1.06 35.86
C ALA A 131 -10.44 1.64 35.41
N GLU A 132 -11.51 1.37 36.14
CA GLU A 132 -12.83 1.93 35.87
C GLU A 132 -12.90 3.43 36.20
N GLU A 133 -13.65 4.18 35.40
CA GLU A 133 -13.98 5.62 35.66
C GLU A 133 -12.74 6.54 35.76
N LEU A 134 -11.69 6.28 34.99
CA LEU A 134 -10.53 7.15 34.93
C LEU A 134 -10.86 8.41 34.12
N HIS A 135 -10.98 9.54 34.79
CA HIS A 135 -11.29 10.82 34.15
C HIS A 135 -10.02 11.63 33.95
N MET A 136 -9.85 12.22 32.76
CA MET A 136 -8.74 13.10 32.41
C MET A 136 -9.26 14.42 31.83
N GLU A 137 -8.52 15.50 32.07
CA GLU A 137 -8.74 16.77 31.38
C GLU A 137 -7.91 16.78 30.09
N GLY A 138 -8.57 16.98 28.96
CA GLY A 138 -7.90 17.02 27.68
C GLY A 138 -8.89 17.33 26.54
N ASP A 139 -8.35 17.44 25.33
CA ASP A 139 -9.13 17.54 24.10
C ASP A 139 -9.32 16.13 23.53
N ALA A 140 -10.46 15.54 23.84
CA ALA A 140 -10.80 14.17 23.44
C ALA A 140 -10.71 13.96 21.90
N ALA A 141 -10.97 14.99 21.09
CA ALA A 141 -10.90 14.90 19.63
C ALA A 141 -9.46 14.78 19.07
N ARG A 142 -8.44 14.98 19.92
CA ARG A 142 -7.02 14.86 19.54
C ARG A 142 -6.34 13.59 20.03
N ILE A 143 -7.07 12.74 20.76
CA ILE A 143 -6.52 11.50 21.36
C ILE A 143 -6.92 10.24 20.57
N HIS A 144 -7.78 10.41 19.57
CA HIS A 144 -8.17 9.32 18.63
C HIS A 144 -7.21 9.10 17.51
#